data_cb6ab0ae51775d388a7e020d5b7eb26e
#
_entry.id   cb6ab0ae51775d388a7e020d5b7eb26e
#
_cell.length_a   1.000
_cell.length_b   1.000
_cell.length_c   1.000
_cell.angle_alpha   90.00
_cell.angle_beta   90.00
_cell.angle_gamma   90.00
#
_symmetry.space_group_name_H-M   'P 1'
#
loop_
_entity.id
_entity.type
_entity.pdbx_description
1 polymer ?
#
loop_
_entity_poly.entity_id
_entity_poly.type
_entity_poly.pdbx_seq_one_letter_code
_entity_poly.pdbx_strand_id
1 'polypeptide(L)'
;MARFRVHILGCGSALPNLKHNTTAQLVEVHDKFFMVDCGEGTQLQLRKSRVHFGKVNAVFISHLHGDHCFGLMGLVSTFGLLGRTAPLHIYAPKEMTELFDLQRRM
;
A
#
# COMPACT_ATOMS: atom_id res chain seq x y z
N MET A 1 10.87 13.00 -20.53
CA MET A 1 11.94 12.08 -20.13
C MET A 1 11.38 11.00 -19.22
N ALA A 2 11.74 9.76 -19.47
CA ALA A 2 11.34 8.65 -18.60
C ALA A 2 11.91 8.85 -17.20
N ARG A 3 11.08 8.57 -16.19
CA ARG A 3 11.48 8.73 -14.80
C ARG A 3 11.18 7.43 -14.04
N PHE A 4 12.18 6.96 -13.32
CA PHE A 4 12.05 5.79 -12.47
C PHE A 4 12.59 6.15 -11.09
N ARG A 5 11.76 5.97 -10.06
CA ARG A 5 12.15 6.23 -8.67
C ARG A 5 11.58 5.18 -7.77
N VAL A 6 12.28 4.90 -6.67
CA VAL A 6 11.75 4.05 -5.60
C VAL A 6 11.73 4.90 -4.33
N HIS A 7 10.55 5.03 -3.76
CA HIS A 7 10.35 5.73 -2.50
C HIS A 7 10.21 4.69 -1.39
N ILE A 8 11.06 4.73 -0.39
CA ILE A 8 10.98 3.80 0.74
C ILE A 8 10.06 4.41 1.79
N LEU A 9 8.87 3.85 1.91
CA LEU A 9 7.89 4.31 2.90
C LEU A 9 8.08 3.61 4.24
N GLY A 10 8.62 2.40 4.22
CA GLY A 10 8.96 1.65 5.41
C GLY A 10 9.98 0.59 5.08
N CYS A 11 10.90 0.33 5.99
CA CYS A 11 11.97 -0.64 5.79
C CYS A 11 12.13 -1.58 7.00
N GLY A 12 11.31 -1.45 8.03
CA GLY A 12 11.36 -2.31 9.19
C GLY A 12 10.79 -3.68 8.90
N SER A 13 11.31 -4.70 9.56
CA SER A 13 10.80 -6.06 9.43
C SER A 13 10.16 -6.52 10.73
N ALA A 14 9.09 -7.29 10.61
CA ALA A 14 8.34 -7.95 11.68
C ALA A 14 7.78 -6.98 12.72
N LEU A 15 8.59 -6.42 13.61
CA LEU A 15 8.13 -5.62 14.73
C LEU A 15 8.04 -4.16 14.35
N PRO A 16 6.85 -3.52 14.45
CA PRO A 16 6.74 -2.07 14.26
C PRO A 16 7.54 -1.33 15.33
N ASN A 17 8.18 -0.23 14.96
CA ASN A 17 8.87 0.61 15.91
C ASN A 17 8.66 2.10 15.60
N LEU A 18 9.09 2.96 16.53
CA LEU A 18 8.79 4.39 16.41
C LEU A 18 9.63 5.11 15.36
N LYS A 19 10.75 4.52 14.94
CA LYS A 19 11.66 5.18 14.00
C LYS A 19 11.42 4.71 12.56
N HIS A 20 10.97 3.47 12.37
CA HIS A 20 10.81 2.89 11.04
C HIS A 20 9.49 2.14 10.95
N ASN A 21 8.71 2.47 9.95
CA ASN A 21 7.51 1.69 9.64
C ASN A 21 7.90 0.35 9.03
N THR A 22 6.99 -0.62 9.11
CA THR A 22 7.17 -1.90 8.45
C THR A 22 7.15 -1.73 6.92
N THR A 23 7.54 -2.77 6.20
CA THR A 23 7.94 -2.66 4.81
C THR A 23 6.85 -2.12 3.88
N ALA A 24 7.21 -1.14 3.09
CA ALA A 24 6.41 -0.63 1.97
C ALA A 24 7.31 0.19 1.06
N GLN A 25 7.25 -0.07 -0.22
CA GLN A 25 7.99 0.69 -1.22
C GLN A 25 7.01 1.20 -2.27
N LEU A 26 7.27 2.39 -2.78
CA LEU A 26 6.47 2.99 -3.83
C LEU A 26 7.35 3.16 -5.05
N VAL A 27 7.02 2.46 -6.12
CA VAL A 27 7.79 2.51 -7.37
C VAL A 27 7.09 3.47 -8.33
N GLU A 28 7.81 4.49 -8.74
CA GLU A 28 7.32 5.50 -9.68
C GLU A 28 7.90 5.22 -11.07
N VAL A 29 7.01 5.06 -12.05
CA VAL A 29 7.39 4.89 -13.46
C VAL A 29 6.47 5.77 -14.29
N HIS A 30 7.02 6.80 -14.97
CA HIS A 30 6.26 7.69 -15.85
C HIS A 30 5.01 8.27 -15.18
N ASP A 31 5.15 8.79 -13.96
CA ASP A 31 4.06 9.38 -13.17
C ASP A 31 2.99 8.38 -12.72
N LYS A 32 3.23 7.09 -12.89
CA LYS A 32 2.40 6.04 -12.30
C LYS A 32 3.10 5.46 -11.10
N PHE A 33 2.33 5.14 -10.07
CA PHE A 33 2.89 4.63 -8.83
C PHE A 33 2.37 3.23 -8.55
N PHE A 34 3.30 2.36 -8.17
CA PHE A 34 3.00 0.97 -7.83
C PHE A 34 3.57 0.71 -6.44
N MET A 35 2.72 0.25 -5.52
CA MET A 35 3.17 -0.03 -4.16
C MET A 35 3.58 -1.49 -4.04
N VAL A 36 4.74 -1.75 -3.44
CA VAL A 36 5.21 -3.10 -3.14
C VAL A 36 5.20 -3.27 -1.65
N ASP A 37 4.36 -4.16 -1.17
CA ASP A 37 4.02 -4.39 0.23
C ASP A 37 3.38 -3.17 0.89
N CYS A 38 2.66 -3.39 1.96
CA CYS A 38 1.89 -2.37 2.61
C CYS A 38 1.78 -2.70 4.10
N GLY A 39 2.87 -2.44 4.82
CA GLY A 39 2.92 -2.65 6.25
C GLY A 39 2.01 -1.68 6.99
N GLU A 40 1.82 -1.96 8.26
CA GLU A 40 0.95 -1.16 9.11
C GLU A 40 1.41 0.31 9.11
N GLY A 41 0.46 1.22 8.97
CA GLY A 41 0.75 2.65 8.96
C GLY A 41 1.25 3.21 7.63
N THR A 42 1.32 2.41 6.58
CA THR A 42 1.80 2.84 5.27
C THR A 42 1.02 4.04 4.73
N GLN A 43 -0.29 4.10 4.96
CA GLN A 43 -1.08 5.24 4.47
C GLN A 43 -0.60 6.57 5.03
N LEU A 44 -0.10 6.60 6.26
CA LEU A 44 0.42 7.83 6.85
C LEU A 44 1.76 8.21 6.21
N GLN A 45 2.60 7.22 5.91
CA GLN A 45 3.86 7.48 5.23
C GLN A 45 3.63 7.95 3.80
N LEU A 46 2.61 7.41 3.13
CA LEU A 46 2.24 7.87 1.79
C LEU A 46 1.80 9.33 1.84
N ARG A 47 1.03 9.74 2.83
CA ARG A 47 0.65 11.14 3.01
C ARG A 47 1.86 12.03 3.24
N LYS A 48 2.81 11.59 4.05
CA LYS A 48 4.04 12.35 4.30
C LYS A 48 4.88 12.50 3.04
N SER A 49 4.84 11.53 2.13
CA SER A 49 5.59 11.59 0.88
C SER A 49 5.03 12.63 -0.10
N ARG A 50 3.80 13.10 0.14
CA ARG A 50 3.07 14.04 -0.71
C ARG A 50 2.70 13.47 -2.08
N VAL A 51 2.81 12.16 -2.27
CA VAL A 51 2.33 11.51 -3.49
C VAL A 51 0.80 11.51 -3.45
N HIS A 52 0.19 11.91 -4.55
CA HIS A 52 -1.27 11.91 -4.64
C HIS A 52 -1.80 10.49 -4.65
N PHE A 53 -2.73 10.18 -3.73
CA PHE A 53 -3.26 8.82 -3.58
C PHE A 53 -3.89 8.31 -4.89
N GLY A 54 -4.51 9.19 -5.66
CA GLY A 54 -5.14 8.82 -6.93
C GLY A 54 -4.16 8.32 -7.99
N LYS A 55 -2.88 8.58 -7.82
CA LYS A 55 -1.85 8.12 -8.76
C LYS A 55 -1.34 6.71 -8.46
N VAL A 56 -1.72 6.13 -7.33
CA VAL A 56 -1.34 4.75 -7.01
C VAL A 56 -2.25 3.81 -7.80
N ASN A 57 -1.66 3.09 -8.75
CA ASN A 57 -2.41 2.22 -9.66
C ASN A 57 -2.57 0.80 -9.17
N ALA A 58 -1.58 0.29 -8.46
CA ALA A 58 -1.58 -1.10 -8.03
C ALA A 58 -0.79 -1.29 -6.75
N VAL A 59 -1.13 -2.34 -6.02
CA VAL A 59 -0.42 -2.77 -4.82
C VAL A 59 -0.06 -4.24 -5.00
N PHE A 60 1.21 -4.56 -4.78
CA PHE A 60 1.74 -5.91 -4.86
C PHE A 60 2.14 -6.37 -3.46
N ILE A 61 1.51 -7.42 -2.96
CA ILE A 61 1.79 -7.98 -1.64
C ILE A 61 2.58 -9.27 -1.81
N SER A 62 3.80 -9.30 -1.28
CA SER A 62 4.68 -10.44 -1.46
C SER A 62 4.24 -11.66 -0.66
N HIS A 63 3.77 -11.45 0.56
CA HIS A 63 3.23 -12.53 1.40
C HIS A 63 2.37 -11.94 2.52
N LEU A 64 1.64 -12.80 3.23
CA LEU A 64 0.60 -12.36 4.15
C LEU A 64 1.04 -12.22 5.61
N HIS A 65 2.33 -12.13 5.88
CA HIS A 65 2.78 -11.75 7.21
C HIS A 65 2.41 -10.29 7.48
N GLY A 66 2.08 -9.96 8.72
CA GLY A 66 1.52 -8.65 9.07
C GLY A 66 2.41 -7.49 8.69
N ASP A 67 3.74 -7.65 8.80
CA ASP A 67 4.68 -6.59 8.44
C ASP A 67 4.66 -6.25 6.94
N HIS A 68 3.99 -7.08 6.11
CA HIS A 68 3.88 -6.84 4.67
C HIS A 68 2.48 -6.44 4.22
N CYS A 69 1.44 -6.66 5.00
CA CYS A 69 0.08 -6.48 4.50
C CYS A 69 -0.92 -5.84 5.46
N PHE A 70 -0.59 -5.66 6.73
CA PHE A 70 -1.59 -5.17 7.70
C PHE A 70 -2.03 -3.72 7.45
N GLY A 71 -1.29 -2.97 6.68
CA GLY A 71 -1.68 -1.61 6.30
C GLY A 71 -2.64 -1.53 5.12
N LEU A 72 -2.87 -2.63 4.41
CA LEU A 72 -3.61 -2.61 3.15
C LEU A 72 -5.09 -2.25 3.35
N MET A 73 -5.74 -2.84 4.34
CA MET A 73 -7.16 -2.54 4.61
C MET A 73 -7.36 -1.06 4.96
N GLY A 74 -6.48 -0.50 5.79
CA GLY A 74 -6.54 0.92 6.11
C GLY A 74 -6.31 1.79 4.88
N LEU A 75 -5.38 1.43 4.03
CA LEU A 75 -5.10 2.17 2.80
C LEU A 75 -6.30 2.16 1.87
N VAL A 76 -6.90 0.99 1.64
CA VAL A 76 -8.09 0.86 0.78
C VAL A 76 -9.26 1.67 1.33
N SER A 77 -9.47 1.63 2.64
CA SER A 77 -10.50 2.42 3.28
C SER A 77 -10.28 3.91 3.06
N THR A 78 -9.03 4.37 3.17
CA THR A 78 -8.69 5.78 2.95
C THR A 78 -8.93 6.19 1.50
N PHE A 79 -8.60 5.34 0.54
CA PHE A 79 -8.90 5.61 -0.87
C PHE A 79 -10.40 5.85 -1.07
N GLY A 80 -11.25 5.04 -0.41
CA GLY A 80 -12.69 5.23 -0.46
C GLY A 80 -13.13 6.55 0.14
N LEU A 81 -12.58 6.91 1.30
CA LEU A 81 -12.90 8.17 1.97
C LEU A 81 -12.48 9.39 1.15
N LEU A 82 -11.42 9.26 0.35
CA LEU A 82 -10.95 10.33 -0.52
C LEU A 82 -11.71 10.38 -1.86
N GLY A 83 -12.72 9.53 -2.05
CA GLY A 83 -13.56 9.57 -3.22
C GLY A 83 -12.97 8.91 -4.46
N ARG A 84 -12.04 7.98 -4.28
CA ARG A 84 -11.44 7.29 -5.43
C ARG A 84 -12.50 6.45 -6.16
N THR A 85 -12.64 6.68 -7.46
CA THR A 85 -13.53 5.91 -8.33
C THR A 85 -12.77 5.02 -9.30
N ALA A 86 -11.50 5.33 -9.59
CA ALA A 86 -10.69 4.51 -10.47
C ALA A 86 -10.38 3.16 -9.81
N PRO A 87 -10.28 2.07 -10.58
CA PRO A 87 -9.92 0.77 -10.01
C PRO A 87 -8.53 0.81 -9.37
N LEU A 88 -8.39 0.10 -8.26
CA LEU A 88 -7.11 -0.19 -7.64
C LEU A 88 -6.86 -1.68 -7.81
N HIS A 89 -5.76 -2.02 -8.48
CA HIS A 89 -5.42 -3.41 -8.73
C HIS A 89 -4.53 -3.93 -7.59
N ILE A 90 -4.95 -5.04 -6.99
CA ILE A 90 -4.20 -5.64 -5.88
C ILE A 90 -3.76 -7.03 -6.31
N TYR A 91 -2.45 -7.25 -6.32
CA TYR A 91 -1.82 -8.52 -6.65
C TYR A 91 -1.25 -9.11 -5.36
N ALA A 92 -1.84 -10.17 -4.86
CA ALA A 92 -1.52 -10.73 -3.56
C ALA A 92 -1.80 -12.23 -3.55
N PRO A 93 -1.30 -12.95 -2.53
CA PRO A 93 -1.72 -14.33 -2.36
C PRO A 93 -3.23 -14.44 -2.27
N LYS A 94 -3.78 -15.56 -2.74
CA LYS A 94 -5.23 -15.73 -2.91
C LYS A 94 -6.03 -15.56 -1.62
N GLU A 95 -5.42 -15.84 -0.48
CA GLU A 95 -6.07 -15.72 0.84
C GLU A 95 -6.50 -14.27 1.12
N MET A 96 -5.86 -13.29 0.49
CA MET A 96 -6.25 -11.90 0.63
C MET A 96 -7.66 -11.64 0.11
N THR A 97 -8.10 -12.39 -0.90
CA THR A 97 -9.47 -12.29 -1.42
C THR A 97 -10.49 -12.61 -0.33
N GLU A 98 -10.22 -13.63 0.48
CA GLU A 98 -11.10 -13.99 1.58
C GLU A 98 -11.23 -12.86 2.59
N LEU A 99 -10.12 -12.20 2.89
CA LEU A 99 -10.11 -11.08 3.82
C LEU A 99 -10.96 -9.92 3.30
N PHE A 100 -10.80 -9.56 2.02
CA PHE A 100 -11.61 -8.50 1.41
C PHE A 100 -13.08 -8.89 1.33
N ASP A 101 -13.40 -10.14 1.03
CA ASP A 101 -14.78 -10.60 0.99
C ASP A 101 -15.43 -10.50 2.35
N LEU A 102 -14.71 -10.87 3.41
CA LEU A 102 -15.20 -10.73 4.78
C LEU A 102 -15.46 -9.26 5.11
N GLN A 103 -14.53 -8.39 4.77
CA GLN A 103 -14.67 -6.96 5.04
C GLN A 103 -15.90 -6.38 4.36
N ARG A 104 -16.17 -6.77 3.12
CA ARG A 104 -17.34 -6.26 2.39
C ARG A 104 -18.66 -6.66 3.01
N ARG A 105 -18.70 -7.80 3.71
CA ARG A 105 -19.93 -8.27 4.36
C ARG A 105 -20.20 -7.57 5.69
N MET A 106 -19.27 -6.80 6.16
CA MET A 106 -19.41 -6.02 7.38
C MET A 106 -19.85 -4.60 7.08
#